data_b9c674cab1dd356df2e64170edb3290e
#
_entry.id   b9c674cab1dd356df2e64170edb3290e
#
_cell.length_a   1.000
_cell.length_b   1.000
_cell.length_c   1.000
_cell.angle_alpha   90.00
_cell.angle_beta   90.00
_cell.angle_gamma   90.00
#
_symmetry.space_group_name_H-M   'P 1'
#
loop_
_entity.id
_entity.type
_entity.pdbx_description
1 polymer ?
#
loop_
_entity_poly.entity_id
_entity_poly.type
_entity_poly.pdbx_seq_one_letter_code
_entity_poly.pdbx_strand_id
1 'polypeptide(L)'
;LLNNHSHYSLLEYYLSHSDKLNWVLATIVNKEGSSYRSPGAIMLVNNLGQSHGLVSGGCLEANIVLHAKKVFDNEQAHYVEYDMLEEDGYAAELGVGCKGKIGVLLQYVTAAHQGLLAMLFKRMQTGETSYLQQTFLTAEPTQKSLNAIDLFDHAGQLLISTDPAQESIQNDALGEMVKLNKAHSNIVVGQSELSFTKISAPTNLWIFGGGSDAIPLVTMAAQMGWRVTVVDHRSSYARSSSFKHAADIFRVHPDDFSQTAQFKQLDAAVLMTHNLNLDAAWLRLLHENKVEKYIGLLGPMERRHNVESLAEITDITWLTRHVNGPVGLDIGGELPESIALSILAQCHSVLHNRSALALSGHFINSQVS
;
A
#
# COMPACT_ATOMS: atom_id res chain seq x y z
N LEU A 1 14.88 3.02 -7.14
CA LEU A 1 13.59 3.12 -6.46
C LEU A 1 12.50 3.38 -7.50
N LEU A 2 11.44 2.58 -7.51
CA LEU A 2 10.26 2.85 -8.31
C LEU A 2 9.56 4.06 -7.71
N ASN A 3 9.25 5.05 -8.56
CA ASN A 3 8.45 6.21 -8.15
C ASN A 3 6.97 5.80 -8.06
N ASN A 4 6.60 5.06 -7.03
CA ASN A 4 5.20 4.85 -6.70
C ASN A 4 4.78 5.76 -5.54
N HIS A 5 3.48 6.00 -5.41
CA HIS A 5 2.91 6.94 -4.44
C HIS A 5 2.38 6.23 -3.18
N SER A 6 2.91 5.04 -2.86
CA SER A 6 2.56 4.31 -1.65
C SER A 6 3.26 4.92 -0.43
N HIS A 7 2.63 4.82 0.75
CA HIS A 7 3.27 5.25 2.00
C HIS A 7 4.64 4.59 2.19
N TYR A 8 4.75 3.30 1.87
CA TYR A 8 6.01 2.55 2.02
C TYR A 8 7.15 3.18 1.20
N SER A 9 6.95 3.40 -0.10
CA SER A 9 7.97 3.99 -0.97
C SER A 9 8.30 5.43 -0.61
N LEU A 10 7.30 6.21 -0.19
CA LEU A 10 7.51 7.60 0.24
C LEU A 10 8.32 7.68 1.53
N LEU A 11 8.03 6.82 2.51
CA LEU A 11 8.78 6.75 3.75
C LEU A 11 10.20 6.22 3.54
N GLU A 12 10.38 5.20 2.69
CA GLU A 12 11.70 4.69 2.32
C GLU A 12 12.57 5.79 1.68
N TYR A 13 11.99 6.54 0.73
CA TYR A 13 12.65 7.67 0.11
C TYR A 13 13.00 8.76 1.14
N TYR A 14 12.03 9.15 1.98
CA TYR A 14 12.23 10.15 3.03
C TYR A 14 13.37 9.75 3.96
N LEU A 15 13.35 8.55 4.52
CA LEU A 15 14.35 8.08 5.48
C LEU A 15 15.75 7.99 4.89
N SER A 16 15.87 7.75 3.59
CA SER A 16 17.18 7.75 2.90
C SER A 16 17.74 9.16 2.65
N HIS A 17 16.95 10.22 2.87
CA HIS A 17 17.32 11.62 2.64
C HIS A 17 17.06 12.53 3.85
N SER A 18 16.56 12.01 4.95
CA SER A 18 16.11 12.78 6.12
C SER A 18 17.22 13.59 6.78
N ASP A 19 18.45 13.09 6.76
CA ASP A 19 19.61 13.78 7.37
C ASP A 19 20.18 14.94 6.53
N LYS A 20 19.73 15.07 5.28
CA LYS A 20 20.31 16.01 4.32
C LYS A 20 19.41 17.20 4.01
N LEU A 21 18.12 17.05 4.23
CA LEU A 21 17.09 18.00 3.80
C LEU A 21 16.06 18.21 4.92
N ASN A 22 15.48 19.39 4.95
CA ASN A 22 14.29 19.66 5.76
C ASN A 22 13.05 19.27 4.95
N TRP A 23 12.01 18.82 5.64
CA TRP A 23 10.82 18.27 5.02
C TRP A 23 9.53 18.85 5.59
N VAL A 24 8.53 18.94 4.74
CA VAL A 24 7.12 19.17 5.09
C VAL A 24 6.34 17.93 4.65
N LEU A 25 5.54 17.41 5.57
CA LEU A 25 4.56 16.35 5.32
C LEU A 25 3.22 17.02 5.03
N ALA A 26 2.68 16.81 3.83
CA ALA A 26 1.33 17.21 3.45
C ALA A 26 0.44 15.96 3.45
N THR A 27 -0.67 16.01 4.20
CA THR A 27 -1.62 14.89 4.35
C THR A 27 -3.02 15.35 3.98
N ILE A 28 -3.74 14.60 3.16
CA ILE A 28 -5.19 14.80 3.03
C ILE A 28 -5.83 14.33 4.32
N VAL A 29 -6.41 15.25 5.09
CA VAL A 29 -7.03 14.97 6.39
C VAL A 29 -8.55 15.04 6.35
N ASN A 30 -9.12 15.69 5.34
CA ASN A 30 -10.57 15.80 5.15
C ASN A 30 -10.97 15.69 3.68
N LYS A 31 -12.20 15.24 3.43
CA LYS A 31 -12.77 15.10 2.10
C LYS A 31 -14.28 15.19 2.13
N GLU A 32 -14.85 15.96 1.19
CA GLU A 32 -16.26 15.99 0.87
C GLU A 32 -16.44 15.74 -0.63
N GLY A 33 -17.42 14.92 -1.00
CA GLY A 33 -17.68 14.60 -2.40
C GLY A 33 -16.59 13.72 -3.05
N SER A 34 -16.35 13.89 -4.37
CA SER A 34 -15.39 13.10 -5.14
C SER A 34 -14.00 13.74 -5.14
N SER A 35 -12.95 12.95 -4.95
CA SER A 35 -11.57 13.38 -5.07
C SER A 35 -10.71 12.28 -5.68
N TYR A 36 -9.57 12.65 -6.28
CA TYR A 36 -8.63 11.71 -6.89
C TYR A 36 -8.02 10.76 -5.84
N ARG A 37 -7.61 11.27 -4.68
CA ARG A 37 -7.08 10.48 -3.56
C ARG A 37 -7.98 10.64 -2.34
N SER A 38 -7.98 9.63 -1.50
CA SER A 38 -8.72 9.61 -0.24
C SER A 38 -7.90 10.20 0.91
N PRO A 39 -8.55 10.59 2.03
CA PRO A 39 -7.86 10.97 3.24
C PRO A 39 -6.82 9.93 3.65
N GLY A 40 -5.70 10.40 4.20
CA GLY A 40 -4.52 9.62 4.48
C GLY A 40 -3.49 9.60 3.35
N ALA A 41 -3.81 10.04 2.14
CA ALA A 41 -2.80 10.22 1.11
C ALA A 41 -1.79 11.30 1.54
N ILE A 42 -0.50 11.01 1.35
CA ILE A 42 0.58 11.91 1.73
C ILE A 42 1.41 12.37 0.55
N MET A 43 2.02 13.54 0.71
CA MET A 43 3.04 14.10 -0.16
C MET A 43 4.15 14.67 0.71
N LEU A 44 5.39 14.44 0.35
CA LEU A 44 6.56 14.99 1.00
C LEU A 44 7.15 16.11 0.15
N VAL A 45 7.42 17.26 0.75
CA VAL A 45 8.06 18.39 0.10
C VAL A 45 9.36 18.69 0.83
N ASN A 46 10.48 18.84 0.12
CA ASN A 46 11.73 19.25 0.74
C ASN A 46 12.00 20.75 0.58
N ASN A 47 12.97 21.26 1.32
CA ASN A 47 13.35 22.67 1.30
C ASN A 47 13.97 23.15 -0.02
N LEU A 48 14.25 22.26 -0.97
CA LEU A 48 14.64 22.58 -2.35
C LEU A 48 13.42 22.73 -3.28
N GLY A 49 12.20 22.54 -2.77
CA GLY A 49 10.96 22.61 -3.54
C GLY A 49 10.66 21.34 -4.36
N GLN A 50 11.41 20.26 -4.13
CA GLN A 50 11.09 18.96 -4.75
C GLN A 50 9.98 18.28 -3.95
N SER A 51 9.05 17.65 -4.67
CA SER A 51 7.91 16.95 -4.09
C SER A 51 7.89 15.48 -4.47
N HIS A 52 7.45 14.63 -3.54
CA HIS A 52 7.30 13.20 -3.70
C HIS A 52 5.95 12.76 -3.12
N GLY A 53 5.21 11.96 -3.85
CA GLY A 53 3.84 11.60 -3.53
C GLY A 53 2.83 12.33 -4.42
N LEU A 54 1.56 11.99 -4.23
CA LEU A 54 0.47 12.52 -5.06
C LEU A 54 -0.80 12.63 -4.22
N VAL A 55 -1.44 13.80 -4.24
CA VAL A 55 -2.69 14.07 -3.52
C VAL A 55 -3.87 14.38 -4.45
N SER A 56 -3.60 14.89 -5.67
CA SER A 56 -4.65 15.37 -6.57
C SER A 56 -4.54 14.89 -8.03
N GLY A 57 -3.56 14.08 -8.38
CA GLY A 57 -3.33 13.70 -9.78
C GLY A 57 -2.56 14.74 -10.60
N GLY A 58 -1.89 15.70 -9.96
CA GLY A 58 -1.03 16.70 -10.59
C GLY A 58 -1.55 18.14 -10.50
N CYS A 59 -2.84 18.35 -10.20
CA CYS A 59 -3.45 19.67 -10.28
C CYS A 59 -3.09 20.59 -9.09
N LEU A 60 -3.01 20.05 -7.87
CA LEU A 60 -2.82 20.84 -6.65
C LEU A 60 -1.38 20.81 -6.13
N GLU A 61 -0.55 19.90 -6.63
CA GLU A 61 0.80 19.66 -6.10
C GLU A 61 1.68 20.92 -6.13
N ALA A 62 1.63 21.68 -7.22
CA ALA A 62 2.38 22.94 -7.34
C ALA A 62 1.95 23.98 -6.29
N ASN A 63 0.65 24.09 -6.00
CA ASN A 63 0.12 24.98 -4.97
C ASN A 63 0.50 24.51 -3.56
N ILE A 64 0.44 23.19 -3.32
CA ILE A 64 0.89 22.59 -2.05
C ILE A 64 2.37 22.91 -1.79
N VAL A 65 3.23 22.85 -2.82
CA VAL A 65 4.65 23.25 -2.70
C VAL A 65 4.78 24.74 -2.32
N LEU A 66 3.92 25.63 -2.82
CA LEU A 66 3.92 27.04 -2.41
C LEU A 66 3.51 27.21 -0.95
N HIS A 67 2.52 26.45 -0.47
CA HIS A 67 2.15 26.46 0.94
C HIS A 67 3.25 25.85 1.84
N ALA A 68 3.95 24.81 1.35
CA ALA A 68 5.07 24.23 2.07
C ALA A 68 6.20 25.23 2.31
N LYS A 69 6.45 26.18 1.39
CA LYS A 69 7.43 27.25 1.62
C LYS A 69 7.09 28.08 2.85
N LYS A 70 5.81 28.42 3.06
CA LYS A 70 5.37 29.16 4.26
C LYS A 70 5.62 28.35 5.54
N VAL A 71 5.43 27.02 5.46
CA VAL A 71 5.70 26.11 6.58
C VAL A 71 7.20 26.02 6.88
N PHE A 72 8.07 26.06 5.87
CA PHE A 72 9.52 26.12 6.09
C PHE A 72 9.97 27.46 6.74
N ASP A 73 9.33 28.58 6.36
CA ASP A 73 9.72 29.92 6.84
C ASP A 73 9.39 30.12 8.32
N ASN A 74 8.32 29.50 8.84
CA ASN A 74 7.85 29.75 10.20
C ASN A 74 7.77 28.48 11.07
N GLU A 75 8.03 27.31 10.49
CA GLU A 75 7.93 25.99 11.13
C GLU A 75 6.55 25.69 11.75
N GLN A 76 5.50 26.36 11.21
CA GLN A 76 4.13 26.20 11.68
C GLN A 76 3.33 25.31 10.75
N ALA A 77 2.54 24.40 11.31
CA ALA A 77 1.58 23.63 10.54
C ALA A 77 0.55 24.56 9.87
N HIS A 78 0.14 24.21 8.69
CA HIS A 78 -0.78 25.00 7.88
C HIS A 78 -1.85 24.08 7.26
N TYR A 79 -3.13 24.39 7.53
CA TYR A 79 -4.26 23.72 6.90
C TYR A 79 -4.76 24.53 5.71
N VAL A 80 -4.99 23.85 4.58
CA VAL A 80 -5.51 24.43 3.35
C VAL A 80 -6.68 23.62 2.85
N GLU A 81 -7.79 24.28 2.58
CA GLU A 81 -8.94 23.66 1.94
C GLU A 81 -8.95 24.02 0.44
N TYR A 82 -9.16 23.02 -0.38
CA TYR A 82 -9.35 23.14 -1.83
C TYR A 82 -10.79 22.78 -2.18
N ASP A 83 -11.58 23.82 -2.48
CA ASP A 83 -12.96 23.63 -2.95
C ASP A 83 -12.96 23.55 -4.47
N MET A 84 -13.34 22.35 -5.00
CA MET A 84 -13.44 22.10 -6.44
C MET A 84 -14.90 22.07 -6.90
N LEU A 85 -15.85 22.53 -6.06
CA LEU A 85 -17.27 22.66 -6.39
C LEU A 85 -17.61 24.03 -6.97
N GLU A 86 -16.82 25.06 -6.63
CA GLU A 86 -17.05 26.43 -7.10
C GLU A 86 -16.60 26.60 -8.56
N GLU A 87 -17.54 26.92 -9.43
CA GLU A 87 -17.28 27.13 -10.86
C GLU A 87 -16.39 28.36 -11.15
N ASP A 88 -16.29 29.31 -10.23
CA ASP A 88 -15.53 30.55 -10.34
C ASP A 88 -14.23 30.55 -9.53
N GLY A 89 -13.88 29.43 -8.87
CA GLY A 89 -12.72 29.31 -7.99
C GLY A 89 -11.41 28.89 -8.69
N TYR A 90 -10.33 28.79 -7.91
CA TYR A 90 -9.01 28.32 -8.36
C TYR A 90 -9.06 26.95 -9.08
N ALA A 91 -10.06 26.12 -8.78
CA ALA A 91 -10.30 24.84 -9.45
C ALA A 91 -10.77 24.98 -10.89
N ALA A 92 -11.53 26.04 -11.21
CA ALA A 92 -11.97 26.31 -12.57
C ALA A 92 -10.80 26.75 -13.47
N GLU A 93 -9.85 27.51 -12.93
CA GLU A 93 -8.62 27.90 -13.63
C GLU A 93 -7.74 26.69 -13.96
N LEU A 94 -7.76 25.65 -13.12
CA LEU A 94 -6.97 24.43 -13.29
C LEU A 94 -7.66 23.35 -14.14
N GLY A 95 -8.93 23.56 -14.55
CA GLY A 95 -9.68 22.58 -15.35
C GLY A 95 -9.89 21.23 -14.62
N VAL A 96 -10.00 21.25 -13.28
CA VAL A 96 -10.10 20.04 -12.45
C VAL A 96 -11.49 19.44 -12.59
N GLY A 97 -11.59 18.22 -13.15
CA GLY A 97 -12.87 17.51 -13.33
C GLY A 97 -13.45 16.87 -12.06
N CYS A 98 -12.81 17.02 -10.90
CA CYS A 98 -13.27 16.49 -9.63
C CYS A 98 -14.29 17.43 -8.99
N LYS A 99 -15.46 16.89 -8.58
CA LYS A 99 -16.51 17.65 -7.89
C LYS A 99 -16.46 17.30 -6.39
N GLY A 100 -15.64 18.01 -5.62
CA GLY A 100 -15.54 17.79 -4.19
C GLY A 100 -14.59 18.77 -3.51
N LYS A 101 -14.46 18.65 -2.19
CA LYS A 101 -13.52 19.41 -1.38
C LYS A 101 -12.49 18.49 -0.77
N ILE A 102 -11.27 18.96 -0.63
CA ILE A 102 -10.24 18.27 0.16
C ILE A 102 -9.54 19.26 1.10
N GLY A 103 -9.30 18.81 2.33
CA GLY A 103 -8.48 19.50 3.30
C GLY A 103 -7.09 18.88 3.38
N VAL A 104 -6.06 19.70 3.21
CA VAL A 104 -4.66 19.27 3.27
C VAL A 104 -3.98 19.93 4.46
N LEU A 105 -3.44 19.13 5.37
CA LEU A 105 -2.63 19.57 6.49
C LEU A 105 -1.15 19.46 6.10
N LEU A 106 -0.42 20.58 6.19
CA LEU A 106 1.02 20.66 5.98
C LEU A 106 1.72 20.80 7.32
N GLN A 107 2.63 19.91 7.65
CA GLN A 107 3.34 19.86 8.93
C GLN A 107 4.84 19.86 8.72
N TYR A 108 5.56 20.73 9.47
CA TYR A 108 7.02 20.73 9.47
C TYR A 108 7.54 19.48 10.17
N VAL A 109 8.44 18.75 9.52
CA VAL A 109 8.97 17.49 10.04
C VAL A 109 10.11 17.77 11.01
N THR A 110 9.83 17.69 12.30
CA THR A 110 10.82 17.81 13.39
C THR A 110 11.51 16.47 13.68
N ALA A 111 12.48 16.45 14.59
CA ALA A 111 13.12 15.21 15.06
C ALA A 111 12.12 14.21 15.66
N ALA A 112 11.06 14.71 16.35
CA ALA A 112 9.99 13.83 16.87
C ALA A 112 9.20 13.16 15.74
N HIS A 113 8.85 13.91 14.69
CA HIS A 113 8.21 13.36 13.48
C HIS A 113 9.11 12.35 12.79
N GLN A 114 10.41 12.59 12.69
CA GLN A 114 11.37 11.66 12.11
C GLN A 114 11.36 10.32 12.84
N GLY A 115 11.35 10.34 14.18
CA GLY A 115 11.25 9.14 15.00
C GLY A 115 9.93 8.36 14.77
N LEU A 116 8.81 9.08 14.66
CA LEU A 116 7.49 8.50 14.39
C LEU A 116 7.45 7.86 12.99
N LEU A 117 7.91 8.57 11.95
CA LEU A 117 7.92 8.07 10.58
C LEU A 117 8.85 6.87 10.42
N ALA A 118 9.99 6.85 11.13
CA ALA A 118 10.88 5.68 11.15
C ALA A 118 10.21 4.46 11.83
N MET A 119 9.50 4.68 12.94
CA MET A 119 8.74 3.62 13.60
C MET A 119 7.62 3.09 12.69
N LEU A 120 6.85 3.98 12.04
CA LEU A 120 5.82 3.61 11.08
C LEU A 120 6.38 2.77 9.94
N PHE A 121 7.51 3.18 9.35
CA PHE A 121 8.16 2.44 8.28
C PHE A 121 8.59 1.04 8.73
N LYS A 122 9.20 0.92 9.92
CA LYS A 122 9.59 -0.37 10.49
C LYS A 122 8.39 -1.29 10.67
N ARG A 123 7.27 -0.77 11.18
CA ARG A 123 6.02 -1.54 11.32
C ARG A 123 5.47 -2.01 9.97
N MET A 124 5.53 -1.16 8.94
CA MET A 124 5.15 -1.56 7.58
C MET A 124 6.07 -2.66 7.03
N GLN A 125 7.36 -2.66 7.36
CA GLN A 125 8.29 -3.73 6.96
C GLN A 125 7.96 -5.07 7.61
N THR A 126 7.39 -5.06 8.83
CA THR A 126 6.98 -6.27 9.56
C THR A 126 5.54 -6.69 9.27
N GLY A 127 4.86 -6.04 8.32
CA GLY A 127 3.49 -6.40 7.94
C GLY A 127 2.41 -5.88 8.88
N GLU A 128 2.75 -4.95 9.79
CA GLU A 128 1.86 -4.46 10.82
C GLU A 128 1.02 -3.25 10.35
N THR A 129 -0.26 -3.26 10.71
CA THR A 129 -1.16 -2.11 10.55
C THR A 129 -0.94 -1.11 11.69
N SER A 130 -1.03 0.16 11.35
CA SER A 130 -0.98 1.28 12.29
C SER A 130 -2.08 2.29 12.00
N TYR A 131 -2.35 3.17 12.98
CA TYR A 131 -3.27 4.29 12.80
C TYR A 131 -2.55 5.58 13.16
N LEU A 132 -2.72 6.60 12.32
CA LEU A 132 -2.24 7.96 12.58
C LEU A 132 -3.41 8.82 13.01
N GLN A 133 -3.21 9.63 14.06
CA GLN A 133 -4.09 10.71 14.45
C GLN A 133 -3.40 12.04 14.19
N GLN A 134 -4.11 12.97 13.56
CA GLN A 134 -3.65 14.33 13.29
C GLN A 134 -4.77 15.32 13.63
N THR A 135 -4.43 16.39 14.37
CA THR A 135 -5.37 17.51 14.58
C THR A 135 -5.22 18.50 13.44
N PHE A 136 -6.29 18.83 12.74
CA PHE A 136 -6.22 19.71 11.56
C PHE A 136 -7.02 21.02 11.68
N LEU A 137 -8.00 21.08 12.58
CA LEU A 137 -8.72 22.30 12.94
C LEU A 137 -8.86 22.38 14.44
N THR A 138 -8.75 23.62 14.99
CA THR A 138 -9.03 23.92 16.40
C THR A 138 -9.39 25.39 16.53
N ALA A 139 -10.29 25.75 17.44
CA ALA A 139 -10.72 27.13 17.67
C ALA A 139 -9.62 28.00 18.29
N GLU A 140 -8.70 27.39 19.02
CA GLU A 140 -7.49 28.04 19.53
C GLU A 140 -6.27 27.31 19.01
N PRO A 141 -5.80 27.61 17.76
CA PRO A 141 -4.66 26.92 17.19
C PRO A 141 -3.39 27.33 17.94
N THR A 142 -3.01 26.52 18.91
CA THR A 142 -1.63 26.56 19.36
C THR A 142 -0.80 25.86 18.26
N GLN A 143 0.32 26.45 17.88
CA GLN A 143 1.21 25.92 16.85
C GLN A 143 1.57 24.43 17.09
N LYS A 144 1.65 24.03 18.34
CA LYS A 144 1.98 22.67 18.74
C LYS A 144 0.86 21.68 18.43
N SER A 145 -0.41 22.04 18.63
CA SER A 145 -1.53 21.10 18.44
C SER A 145 -1.74 20.70 17.00
N LEU A 146 -1.56 21.60 16.02
CA LEU A 146 -1.69 21.29 14.60
C LEU A 146 -0.46 20.54 14.03
N ASN A 147 0.68 20.60 14.71
CA ASN A 147 1.88 19.89 14.27
C ASN A 147 2.02 18.50 14.94
N ALA A 148 1.12 18.15 15.86
CA ALA A 148 1.15 16.87 16.54
C ALA A 148 0.64 15.72 15.66
N ILE A 149 1.35 14.60 15.72
CA ILE A 149 0.95 13.31 15.14
C ILE A 149 1.08 12.23 16.22
N ASP A 150 0.04 11.44 16.39
CA ASP A 150 0.05 10.26 17.24
C ASP A 150 -0.01 9.00 16.40
N LEU A 151 0.80 8.02 16.74
CA LEU A 151 0.85 6.71 16.11
C LEU A 151 0.34 5.65 17.06
N PHE A 152 -0.64 4.89 16.60
CA PHE A 152 -1.25 3.78 17.35
C PHE A 152 -1.01 2.45 16.63
N ASP A 153 -1.02 1.37 17.38
CA ASP A 153 -0.98 0.02 16.84
C ASP A 153 -2.36 -0.44 16.31
N HIS A 154 -2.40 -1.70 15.83
CA HIS A 154 -3.62 -2.32 15.32
C HIS A 154 -4.72 -2.52 16.39
N ALA A 155 -4.38 -2.48 17.67
CA ALA A 155 -5.33 -2.59 18.80
C ALA A 155 -5.78 -1.21 19.31
N GLY A 156 -5.23 -0.11 18.75
CA GLY A 156 -5.51 1.25 19.20
C GLY A 156 -4.67 1.70 20.39
N GLN A 157 -3.58 1.00 20.71
CA GLN A 157 -2.64 1.42 21.75
C GLN A 157 -1.68 2.47 21.20
N LEU A 158 -1.49 3.58 21.92
CA LEU A 158 -0.52 4.61 21.56
C LEU A 158 0.91 4.05 21.60
N LEU A 159 1.65 4.22 20.52
CA LEU A 159 3.04 3.80 20.39
C LEU A 159 4.01 4.97 20.58
N ILE A 160 3.72 6.10 19.96
CA ILE A 160 4.52 7.31 20.02
C ILE A 160 3.67 8.53 19.67
N SER A 161 3.95 9.66 20.31
CA SER A 161 3.41 10.98 20.02
C SER A 161 4.54 11.94 19.68
N THR A 162 4.33 12.84 18.74
CA THR A 162 5.27 13.93 18.45
C THR A 162 5.13 15.10 19.42
N ASP A 163 4.04 15.17 20.19
CA ASP A 163 3.83 16.08 21.31
C ASP A 163 3.35 15.33 22.56
N PRO A 164 4.28 14.80 23.40
CA PRO A 164 3.93 14.03 24.59
C PRO A 164 3.18 14.84 25.66
N ALA A 165 3.19 16.19 25.57
CA ALA A 165 2.45 17.04 26.51
C ALA A 165 0.96 17.14 26.16
N GLN A 166 0.56 16.78 24.94
CA GLN A 166 -0.82 16.65 24.56
C GLN A 166 -1.31 15.29 25.06
N GLU A 167 -2.31 15.29 25.97
CA GLU A 167 -2.99 14.04 26.32
C GLU A 167 -3.53 13.44 25.03
N SER A 168 -3.02 12.26 24.66
CA SER A 168 -3.56 11.54 23.52
C SER A 168 -5.04 11.31 23.80
N ILE A 169 -5.89 11.88 22.96
CA ILE A 169 -7.33 11.68 23.08
C ILE A 169 -7.61 10.24 22.70
N GLN A 170 -7.50 9.33 23.69
CA GLN A 170 -8.02 7.98 23.56
C GLN A 170 -9.54 8.10 23.36
N ASN A 171 -9.95 7.95 22.12
CA ASN A 171 -11.31 8.21 21.75
C ASN A 171 -12.01 6.91 21.33
N ASP A 172 -13.27 6.77 21.71
CA ASP A 172 -14.15 5.69 21.24
C ASP A 172 -14.15 5.57 19.72
N ALA A 173 -13.87 6.68 19.01
CA ALA A 173 -13.76 6.72 17.55
C ALA A 173 -12.59 5.88 16.99
N LEU A 174 -11.43 5.87 17.63
CA LEU A 174 -10.34 4.99 17.22
C LEU A 174 -10.71 3.52 17.45
N GLY A 175 -11.34 3.23 18.61
CA GLY A 175 -11.85 1.90 18.91
C GLY A 175 -12.91 1.43 17.90
N GLU A 176 -13.81 2.30 17.50
CA GLU A 176 -14.80 2.02 16.45
C GLU A 176 -14.15 1.82 15.08
N MET A 177 -13.17 2.67 14.72
CA MET A 177 -12.43 2.57 13.47
C MET A 177 -11.66 1.26 13.36
N VAL A 178 -10.99 0.84 14.44
CA VAL A 178 -10.30 -0.44 14.55
C VAL A 178 -11.29 -1.60 14.39
N LYS A 179 -12.39 -1.58 15.16
CA LYS A 179 -13.43 -2.62 15.14
C LYS A 179 -14.09 -2.78 13.78
N LEU A 180 -14.40 -1.68 13.11
CA LEU A 180 -15.06 -1.66 11.80
C LEU A 180 -14.06 -1.73 10.63
N ASN A 181 -12.76 -1.79 10.90
CA ASN A 181 -11.69 -1.81 9.90
C ASN A 181 -11.79 -0.65 8.88
N LYS A 182 -12.22 0.52 9.32
CA LYS A 182 -12.34 1.72 8.47
C LYS A 182 -10.95 2.23 8.07
N ALA A 183 -10.83 2.73 6.85
CA ALA A 183 -9.58 3.31 6.35
C ALA A 183 -9.33 4.72 6.91
N HIS A 184 -10.40 5.46 7.21
CA HIS A 184 -10.34 6.84 7.68
C HIS A 184 -11.59 7.20 8.48
N SER A 185 -11.42 8.12 9.44
CA SER A 185 -12.52 8.72 10.22
C SER A 185 -12.11 10.10 10.71
N ASN A 186 -13.01 11.07 10.61
CA ASN A 186 -12.86 12.37 11.27
C ASN A 186 -13.81 12.46 12.44
N ILE A 187 -13.37 13.13 13.50
CA ILE A 187 -14.19 13.39 14.69
C ILE A 187 -13.96 14.80 15.19
N VAL A 188 -14.96 15.33 15.89
CA VAL A 188 -14.88 16.59 16.60
C VAL A 188 -14.76 16.30 18.09
N VAL A 189 -13.75 16.86 18.74
CA VAL A 189 -13.52 16.73 20.18
C VAL A 189 -13.37 18.13 20.76
N GLY A 190 -14.38 18.57 21.52
CA GLY A 190 -14.44 19.95 21.98
C GLY A 190 -14.49 20.93 20.81
N GLN A 191 -13.43 21.70 20.64
CA GLN A 191 -13.26 22.68 19.56
C GLN A 191 -12.21 22.26 18.52
N SER A 192 -11.78 20.99 18.55
CA SER A 192 -10.78 20.45 17.64
C SER A 192 -11.36 19.40 16.72
N GLU A 193 -10.90 19.37 15.48
CA GLU A 193 -11.17 18.32 14.52
C GLU A 193 -9.94 17.43 14.33
N LEU A 194 -10.15 16.13 14.51
CA LEU A 194 -9.13 15.10 14.44
C LEU A 194 -9.38 14.20 13.24
N SER A 195 -8.32 13.89 12.53
CA SER A 195 -8.29 12.91 11.45
C SER A 195 -7.58 11.65 11.91
N PHE A 196 -8.24 10.51 11.78
CA PHE A 196 -7.65 9.19 11.98
C PHE A 196 -7.49 8.50 10.64
N THR A 197 -6.30 7.99 10.37
CA THR A 197 -5.98 7.29 9.12
C THR A 197 -5.36 5.94 9.41
N LYS A 198 -5.91 4.90 8.80
CA LYS A 198 -5.31 3.56 8.82
C LYS A 198 -4.17 3.48 7.81
N ILE A 199 -2.99 3.12 8.27
CA ILE A 199 -1.82 2.85 7.44
C ILE A 199 -1.55 1.34 7.47
N SER A 200 -1.75 0.70 6.34
CA SER A 200 -1.47 -0.73 6.17
C SER A 200 -0.08 -0.95 5.57
N ALA A 201 0.53 -2.07 5.93
CA ALA A 201 1.73 -2.54 5.24
C ALA A 201 1.45 -2.75 3.75
N PRO A 202 2.47 -2.68 2.89
CA PRO A 202 2.34 -3.04 1.49
C PRO A 202 1.94 -4.52 1.34
N THR A 203 1.13 -4.83 0.35
CA THR A 203 0.84 -6.23 -0.02
C THR A 203 2.14 -6.98 -0.27
N ASN A 204 2.31 -8.13 0.37
CA ASN A 204 3.51 -8.94 0.28
C ASN A 204 3.26 -10.14 -0.65
N LEU A 205 3.79 -10.04 -1.87
CA LEU A 205 3.66 -11.06 -2.92
C LEU A 205 4.93 -11.92 -2.99
N TRP A 206 4.76 -13.23 -2.87
CA TRP A 206 5.85 -14.19 -3.09
C TRP A 206 5.70 -14.89 -4.43
N ILE A 207 6.76 -14.92 -5.22
CA ILE A 207 6.82 -15.54 -6.55
C ILE A 207 7.82 -16.68 -6.49
N PHE A 208 7.33 -17.90 -6.61
CA PHE A 208 8.14 -19.13 -6.63
C PHE A 208 8.42 -19.51 -8.08
N GLY A 209 9.63 -19.22 -8.52
CA GLY A 209 10.11 -19.34 -9.89
C GLY A 209 10.67 -18.01 -10.41
N GLY A 210 11.97 -17.99 -10.74
CA GLY A 210 12.70 -16.81 -11.23
C GLY A 210 12.89 -16.83 -12.76
N GLY A 211 11.94 -17.37 -13.51
CA GLY A 211 11.96 -17.34 -14.97
C GLY A 211 11.85 -15.92 -15.54
N SER A 212 12.13 -15.77 -16.83
CA SER A 212 11.99 -14.47 -17.52
C SER A 212 10.55 -13.96 -17.53
N ASP A 213 9.59 -14.85 -17.46
CA ASP A 213 8.16 -14.58 -17.36
C ASP A 213 7.73 -14.02 -15.97
N ALA A 214 8.52 -14.23 -14.94
CA ALA A 214 8.32 -13.61 -13.63
C ALA A 214 8.75 -12.13 -13.60
N ILE A 215 9.61 -11.67 -14.50
CA ILE A 215 10.15 -10.30 -14.49
C ILE A 215 9.04 -9.25 -14.63
N PRO A 216 8.10 -9.31 -15.61
CA PRO A 216 7.02 -8.35 -15.69
C PRO A 216 6.07 -8.42 -14.48
N LEU A 217 5.82 -9.61 -13.92
CA LEU A 217 5.00 -9.76 -12.72
C LEU A 217 5.61 -9.02 -11.53
N VAL A 218 6.92 -9.20 -11.28
CA VAL A 218 7.65 -8.47 -10.23
C VAL A 218 7.61 -6.97 -10.47
N THR A 219 7.86 -6.54 -11.70
CA THR A 219 7.92 -5.11 -12.05
C THR A 219 6.57 -4.42 -11.86
N MET A 220 5.49 -5.00 -12.37
CA MET A 220 4.13 -4.45 -12.24
C MET A 220 3.66 -4.45 -10.79
N ALA A 221 3.89 -5.53 -10.03
CA ALA A 221 3.52 -5.59 -8.62
C ALA A 221 4.25 -4.50 -7.81
N ALA A 222 5.54 -4.31 -8.04
CA ALA A 222 6.31 -3.27 -7.38
C ALA A 222 5.83 -1.85 -7.77
N GLN A 223 5.40 -1.62 -9.02
CA GLN A 223 4.76 -0.36 -9.45
C GLN A 223 3.43 -0.11 -8.72
N MET A 224 2.69 -1.16 -8.36
CA MET A 224 1.49 -1.06 -7.53
C MET A 224 1.80 -0.78 -6.05
N GLY A 225 3.06 -0.67 -5.67
CA GLY A 225 3.50 -0.48 -4.28
C GLY A 225 3.54 -1.76 -3.46
N TRP A 226 3.52 -2.93 -4.09
CA TRP A 226 3.62 -4.21 -3.41
C TRP A 226 5.08 -4.55 -3.10
N ARG A 227 5.29 -5.23 -2.00
CA ARG A 227 6.59 -5.83 -1.68
C ARG A 227 6.66 -7.20 -2.32
N VAL A 228 7.68 -7.43 -3.15
CA VAL A 228 7.79 -8.67 -3.91
C VAL A 228 9.01 -9.46 -3.48
N THR A 229 8.81 -10.72 -3.14
CA THR A 229 9.86 -11.71 -2.86
C THR A 229 9.92 -12.73 -3.98
N VAL A 230 11.09 -12.95 -4.55
CA VAL A 230 11.34 -13.99 -5.57
C VAL A 230 12.09 -15.15 -4.95
N VAL A 231 11.63 -16.37 -5.20
CA VAL A 231 12.24 -17.59 -4.70
C VAL A 231 12.57 -18.52 -5.86
N ASP A 232 13.85 -18.85 -6.04
CA ASP A 232 14.29 -19.87 -7.02
C ASP A 232 15.62 -20.47 -6.57
N HIS A 233 15.74 -21.79 -6.59
CA HIS A 233 16.96 -22.49 -6.17
C HIS A 233 18.12 -22.30 -7.14
N ARG A 234 17.84 -21.99 -8.42
CA ARG A 234 18.84 -21.80 -9.46
C ARG A 234 19.45 -20.40 -9.39
N SER A 235 20.74 -20.32 -9.08
CA SER A 235 21.45 -19.04 -8.97
C SER A 235 21.44 -18.21 -10.25
N SER A 236 21.33 -18.87 -11.42
CA SER A 236 21.21 -18.21 -12.72
C SER A 236 19.85 -17.53 -12.96
N TYR A 237 18.82 -17.92 -12.23
CA TYR A 237 17.47 -17.38 -12.32
C TYR A 237 17.19 -16.35 -11.21
N ALA A 238 17.54 -16.63 -9.98
CA ALA A 238 17.38 -15.72 -8.84
C ALA A 238 18.49 -14.63 -8.81
N ARG A 239 18.48 -13.72 -9.78
CA ARG A 239 19.47 -12.64 -9.91
C ARG A 239 18.87 -11.28 -9.60
N SER A 240 19.51 -10.52 -8.73
CA SER A 240 19.12 -9.12 -8.45
C SER A 240 19.20 -8.22 -9.69
N SER A 241 20.09 -8.54 -10.64
CA SER A 241 20.16 -7.83 -11.93
C SER A 241 18.90 -8.00 -12.80
N SER A 242 18.24 -9.16 -12.71
CA SER A 242 16.99 -9.45 -13.43
C SER A 242 15.76 -8.93 -12.65
N PHE A 243 15.79 -9.03 -11.33
CA PHE A 243 14.70 -8.66 -10.44
C PHE A 243 15.03 -7.40 -9.63
N LYS A 244 15.30 -6.30 -10.34
CA LYS A 244 15.71 -5.01 -9.72
C LYS A 244 14.69 -4.41 -8.77
N HIS A 245 13.42 -4.82 -8.89
CA HIS A 245 12.30 -4.33 -8.11
C HIS A 245 11.79 -5.33 -7.06
N ALA A 246 12.44 -6.50 -6.95
CA ALA A 246 12.18 -7.40 -5.84
C ALA A 246 12.79 -6.82 -4.56
N ALA A 247 12.02 -6.90 -3.47
CA ALA A 247 12.49 -6.52 -2.14
C ALA A 247 13.47 -7.57 -1.60
N ASP A 248 13.16 -8.84 -1.84
CA ASP A 248 13.97 -9.98 -1.39
C ASP A 248 14.09 -11.03 -2.49
N ILE A 249 15.22 -11.74 -2.50
CA ILE A 249 15.49 -12.86 -3.41
C ILE A 249 16.07 -14.02 -2.60
N PHE A 250 15.35 -15.13 -2.52
CA PHE A 250 15.82 -16.36 -1.89
C PHE A 250 16.31 -17.37 -2.93
N ARG A 251 17.55 -17.83 -2.75
CA ARG A 251 18.18 -18.88 -3.57
C ARG A 251 18.16 -20.19 -2.83
N VAL A 252 17.00 -20.83 -2.80
CA VAL A 252 16.75 -21.98 -1.94
C VAL A 252 15.83 -22.98 -2.60
N HIS A 253 16.08 -24.27 -2.36
CA HIS A 253 15.16 -25.36 -2.71
C HIS A 253 14.05 -25.47 -1.64
N PRO A 254 12.83 -25.91 -1.98
CA PRO A 254 11.76 -26.07 -0.98
C PRO A 254 12.17 -26.93 0.22
N ASP A 255 12.94 -28.00 0.00
CA ASP A 255 13.38 -28.91 1.07
C ASP A 255 14.37 -28.25 2.06
N ASP A 256 15.09 -27.24 1.60
CA ASP A 256 16.08 -26.52 2.42
C ASP A 256 15.52 -25.21 3.02
N PHE A 257 14.24 -24.88 2.73
CA PHE A 257 13.66 -23.63 3.17
C PHE A 257 13.26 -23.67 4.65
N SER A 258 14.08 -23.05 5.49
CA SER A 258 13.89 -23.01 6.96
C SER A 258 13.17 -21.75 7.46
N GLN A 259 12.98 -20.74 6.61
CA GLN A 259 12.44 -19.42 7.00
C GLN A 259 10.91 -19.35 6.89
N THR A 260 10.21 -20.44 7.19
CA THR A 260 8.75 -20.54 7.06
C THR A 260 7.98 -19.54 7.92
N ALA A 261 8.58 -19.03 9.00
CA ALA A 261 7.99 -17.98 9.81
C ALA A 261 7.67 -16.70 9.00
N GLN A 262 8.38 -16.45 7.90
CA GLN A 262 8.12 -15.31 7.01
C GLN A 262 6.81 -15.46 6.21
N PHE A 263 6.28 -16.67 6.06
CA PHE A 263 4.97 -16.89 5.44
C PHE A 263 3.82 -16.21 6.19
N LYS A 264 3.99 -15.89 7.48
CA LYS A 264 3.00 -15.12 8.23
C LYS A 264 2.75 -13.73 7.66
N GLN A 265 3.73 -13.18 6.94
CA GLN A 265 3.63 -11.86 6.32
C GLN A 265 3.21 -11.94 4.84
N LEU A 266 3.06 -13.13 4.29
CA LEU A 266 2.66 -13.35 2.91
C LEU A 266 1.17 -13.04 2.75
N ASP A 267 0.81 -12.19 1.80
CA ASP A 267 -0.58 -11.92 1.41
C ASP A 267 -0.98 -12.69 0.16
N ALA A 268 -0.03 -12.94 -0.73
CA ALA A 268 -0.24 -13.68 -1.95
C ALA A 268 1.00 -14.47 -2.35
N ALA A 269 0.79 -15.65 -2.94
CA ALA A 269 1.82 -16.48 -3.55
C ALA A 269 1.47 -16.78 -5.02
N VAL A 270 2.50 -16.83 -5.88
CA VAL A 270 2.35 -17.33 -7.26
C VAL A 270 3.39 -18.42 -7.50
N LEU A 271 2.93 -19.64 -7.80
CA LEU A 271 3.77 -20.78 -8.13
C LEU A 271 3.95 -20.85 -9.65
N MET A 272 5.16 -20.62 -10.14
CA MET A 272 5.50 -20.56 -11.57
C MET A 272 6.92 -21.08 -11.85
N THR A 273 7.31 -22.16 -11.17
CA THR A 273 8.65 -22.76 -11.34
C THR A 273 8.81 -23.51 -12.68
N HIS A 274 7.70 -23.77 -13.38
CA HIS A 274 7.60 -24.63 -14.57
C HIS A 274 7.99 -26.09 -14.31
N ASN A 275 8.17 -26.50 -13.06
CA ASN A 275 8.45 -27.86 -12.64
C ASN A 275 7.35 -28.35 -11.68
N LEU A 276 6.65 -29.44 -12.06
CA LEU A 276 5.52 -29.98 -11.29
C LEU A 276 5.91 -30.34 -9.85
N ASN A 277 7.06 -30.99 -9.67
CA ASN A 277 7.53 -31.43 -8.35
C ASN A 277 7.90 -30.26 -7.46
N LEU A 278 8.52 -29.20 -8.02
CA LEU A 278 8.85 -28.00 -7.26
C LEU A 278 7.59 -27.22 -6.88
N ASP A 279 6.64 -27.04 -7.82
CA ASP A 279 5.37 -26.37 -7.52
C ASP A 279 4.59 -27.15 -6.45
N ALA A 280 4.59 -28.49 -6.51
CA ALA A 280 3.95 -29.35 -5.51
C ALA A 280 4.64 -29.24 -4.14
N ALA A 281 5.97 -29.22 -4.10
CA ALA A 281 6.73 -29.08 -2.86
C ALA A 281 6.48 -27.71 -2.20
N TRP A 282 6.47 -26.62 -2.97
CA TRP A 282 6.11 -25.29 -2.46
C TRP A 282 4.66 -25.23 -2.00
N LEU A 283 3.72 -25.81 -2.75
CA LEU A 283 2.31 -25.85 -2.37
C LEU A 283 2.10 -26.61 -1.05
N ARG A 284 2.77 -27.77 -0.89
CA ARG A 284 2.77 -28.54 0.36
C ARG A 284 3.31 -27.72 1.52
N LEU A 285 4.45 -27.05 1.32
CA LEU A 285 5.06 -26.22 2.36
C LEU A 285 4.16 -25.05 2.80
N LEU A 286 3.49 -24.39 1.86
CA LEU A 286 2.50 -23.36 2.17
C LEU A 286 1.32 -23.90 2.97
N HIS A 287 0.80 -25.08 2.61
CA HIS A 287 -0.29 -25.75 3.32
C HIS A 287 0.12 -26.15 4.76
N GLU A 288 1.27 -26.80 4.93
CA GLU A 288 1.79 -27.23 6.24
C GLU A 288 2.01 -26.05 7.19
N ASN A 289 2.36 -24.87 6.65
CA ASN A 289 2.52 -23.63 7.41
C ASN A 289 1.22 -22.81 7.53
N LYS A 290 0.07 -23.41 7.17
CA LYS A 290 -1.28 -22.82 7.32
C LYS A 290 -1.39 -21.44 6.66
N VAL A 291 -0.86 -21.31 5.44
CA VAL A 291 -1.01 -20.09 4.65
C VAL A 291 -2.44 -20.06 4.10
N GLU A 292 -3.30 -19.28 4.74
CA GLU A 292 -4.70 -19.07 4.37
C GLU A 292 -4.85 -17.77 3.56
N LYS A 293 -4.05 -17.65 2.51
CA LYS A 293 -3.97 -16.47 1.66
C LYS A 293 -4.19 -16.87 0.19
N TYR A 294 -4.09 -15.89 -0.71
CA TYR A 294 -4.18 -16.16 -2.14
C TYR A 294 -2.97 -16.95 -2.62
N ILE A 295 -3.20 -18.06 -3.31
CA ILE A 295 -2.17 -18.88 -3.96
C ILE A 295 -2.56 -19.08 -5.42
N GLY A 296 -1.74 -18.58 -6.35
CA GLY A 296 -1.92 -18.74 -7.79
C GLY A 296 -1.02 -19.84 -8.34
N LEU A 297 -1.56 -20.74 -9.14
CA LEU A 297 -0.82 -21.76 -9.88
C LEU A 297 -0.81 -21.43 -11.37
N LEU A 298 0.37 -21.20 -11.93
CA LEU A 298 0.55 -20.94 -13.37
C LEU A 298 0.41 -22.24 -14.17
N GLY A 299 -0.37 -22.18 -15.23
CA GLY A 299 -0.56 -23.27 -16.18
C GLY A 299 -2.02 -23.73 -16.26
N PRO A 300 -2.34 -24.65 -17.19
CA PRO A 300 -3.71 -25.09 -17.44
C PRO A 300 -4.27 -25.93 -16.28
N MET A 301 -5.58 -26.21 -16.32
CA MET A 301 -6.28 -26.98 -15.29
C MET A 301 -5.65 -28.36 -15.03
N GLU A 302 -5.20 -29.03 -16.08
CA GLU A 302 -4.51 -30.32 -15.95
C GLU A 302 -3.25 -30.21 -15.10
N ARG A 303 -2.46 -29.14 -15.30
CA ARG A 303 -1.27 -28.88 -14.49
C ARG A 303 -1.62 -28.65 -13.02
N ARG A 304 -2.70 -27.92 -12.75
CA ARG A 304 -3.21 -27.71 -11.40
C ARG A 304 -3.48 -29.04 -10.71
N HIS A 305 -4.27 -29.92 -11.34
CA HIS A 305 -4.59 -31.24 -10.78
C HIS A 305 -3.34 -32.08 -10.50
N ASN A 306 -2.36 -32.04 -11.41
CA ASN A 306 -1.10 -32.78 -11.24
C ASN A 306 -0.29 -32.24 -10.05
N VAL A 307 -0.21 -30.92 -9.88
CA VAL A 307 0.49 -30.28 -8.75
C VAL A 307 -0.22 -30.59 -7.43
N GLU A 308 -1.55 -30.48 -7.37
CA GLU A 308 -2.35 -30.80 -6.19
C GLU A 308 -2.18 -32.27 -5.77
N SER A 309 -2.20 -33.20 -6.75
CA SER A 309 -1.97 -34.61 -6.53
C SER A 309 -0.57 -34.91 -5.98
N LEU A 310 0.46 -34.33 -6.59
CA LEU A 310 1.85 -34.49 -6.15
C LEU A 310 2.13 -33.81 -4.79
N ALA A 311 1.39 -32.78 -4.45
CA ALA A 311 1.48 -32.15 -3.15
C ALA A 311 0.88 -33.01 -2.01
N GLU A 312 0.11 -34.06 -2.34
CA GLU A 312 -0.53 -34.99 -1.40
C GLU A 312 -1.41 -34.28 -0.35
N ILE A 313 -2.02 -33.15 -0.73
CA ILE A 313 -2.90 -32.38 0.16
C ILE A 313 -4.31 -32.98 0.09
N THR A 314 -4.79 -33.48 1.22
CA THR A 314 -6.14 -34.06 1.33
C THR A 314 -7.22 -33.06 1.76
N ASP A 315 -6.82 -31.85 2.19
CA ASP A 315 -7.74 -30.78 2.57
C ASP A 315 -8.29 -30.07 1.31
N ILE A 316 -9.35 -30.65 0.76
CA ILE A 316 -10.04 -30.12 -0.42
C ILE A 316 -10.63 -28.72 -0.13
N THR A 317 -11.04 -28.47 1.11
CA THR A 317 -11.60 -27.17 1.49
C THR A 317 -10.53 -26.07 1.39
N TRP A 318 -9.33 -26.34 1.89
CA TRP A 318 -8.22 -25.41 1.79
C TRP A 318 -7.82 -25.18 0.32
N LEU A 319 -7.67 -26.25 -0.47
CA LEU A 319 -7.36 -26.15 -1.90
C LEU A 319 -8.40 -25.30 -2.66
N THR A 320 -9.68 -25.54 -2.42
CA THR A 320 -10.75 -24.80 -3.11
C THR A 320 -10.79 -23.34 -2.71
N ARG A 321 -10.47 -23.03 -1.45
CA ARG A 321 -10.56 -21.68 -0.91
C ARG A 321 -9.35 -20.82 -1.27
N HIS A 322 -8.17 -21.39 -1.31
CA HIS A 322 -6.92 -20.64 -1.38
C HIS A 322 -6.17 -20.79 -2.70
N VAL A 323 -6.34 -21.90 -3.41
CA VAL A 323 -5.59 -22.20 -4.65
C VAL A 323 -6.39 -21.82 -5.88
N ASN A 324 -5.84 -20.87 -6.65
CA ASN A 324 -6.38 -20.39 -7.92
C ASN A 324 -5.52 -20.91 -9.07
N GLY A 325 -6.09 -21.76 -9.89
CA GLY A 325 -5.39 -22.35 -11.06
C GLY A 325 -6.39 -22.84 -12.09
N PRO A 326 -6.28 -22.46 -13.36
CA PRO A 326 -5.31 -21.50 -13.91
C PRO A 326 -5.34 -20.13 -13.21
N VAL A 327 -4.17 -19.59 -12.89
CA VAL A 327 -4.07 -18.28 -12.26
C VAL A 327 -4.34 -17.17 -13.26
N GLY A 328 -5.07 -16.15 -12.85
CA GLY A 328 -5.37 -14.96 -13.64
C GLY A 328 -6.84 -14.83 -14.03
N LEU A 329 -7.20 -13.64 -14.50
CA LEU A 329 -8.51 -13.35 -15.10
C LEU A 329 -8.47 -13.66 -16.59
N ASP A 330 -9.61 -14.04 -17.16
CA ASP A 330 -9.77 -14.20 -18.60
C ASP A 330 -9.88 -12.83 -19.29
N ILE A 331 -8.72 -12.22 -19.55
CA ILE A 331 -8.60 -10.89 -20.21
C ILE A 331 -7.82 -10.96 -21.52
N GLY A 332 -7.42 -12.16 -21.94
CA GLY A 332 -6.66 -12.41 -23.18
C GLY A 332 -5.16 -12.08 -23.05
N GLY A 333 -4.43 -12.36 -24.13
CA GLY A 333 -2.98 -12.12 -24.24
C GLY A 333 -2.13 -13.34 -23.94
N GLU A 334 -1.00 -13.44 -24.65
CA GLU A 334 -0.06 -14.57 -24.57
C GLU A 334 1.34 -14.13 -24.09
N LEU A 335 1.62 -12.84 -24.09
CA LEU A 335 2.91 -12.30 -23.64
C LEU A 335 3.03 -12.39 -22.12
N PRO A 336 4.23 -12.57 -21.58
CA PRO A 336 4.48 -12.57 -20.14
C PRO A 336 3.90 -11.35 -19.43
N GLU A 337 3.90 -10.18 -20.07
CA GLU A 337 3.32 -8.94 -19.56
C GLU A 337 1.79 -9.01 -19.43
N SER A 338 1.12 -9.61 -20.42
CA SER A 338 -0.34 -9.79 -20.40
C SER A 338 -0.75 -10.81 -19.34
N ILE A 339 0.03 -11.88 -19.21
CA ILE A 339 -0.16 -12.90 -18.17
C ILE A 339 0.05 -12.28 -16.78
N ALA A 340 1.09 -11.47 -16.61
CA ALA A 340 1.36 -10.75 -15.37
C ALA A 340 0.19 -9.81 -14.98
N LEU A 341 -0.35 -9.06 -15.94
CA LEU A 341 -1.53 -8.22 -15.72
C LEU A 341 -2.73 -9.04 -15.27
N SER A 342 -3.01 -10.15 -15.93
CA SER A 342 -4.10 -11.06 -15.61
C SER A 342 -3.98 -11.63 -14.19
N ILE A 343 -2.78 -12.09 -13.81
CA ILE A 343 -2.46 -12.60 -12.47
C ILE A 343 -2.67 -11.51 -11.41
N LEU A 344 -2.10 -10.33 -11.62
CA LEU A 344 -2.19 -9.22 -10.66
C LEU A 344 -3.62 -8.72 -10.51
N ALA A 345 -4.38 -8.64 -11.60
CA ALA A 345 -5.78 -8.23 -11.56
C ALA A 345 -6.63 -9.20 -10.71
N GLN A 346 -6.46 -10.51 -10.89
CA GLN A 346 -7.15 -11.51 -10.06
C GLN A 346 -6.71 -11.41 -8.59
N CYS A 347 -5.42 -11.43 -8.34
CA CYS A 347 -4.87 -11.34 -7.00
C CYS A 347 -5.36 -10.08 -6.28
N HIS A 348 -5.28 -8.92 -6.93
CA HIS A 348 -5.75 -7.65 -6.38
C HIS A 348 -7.24 -7.68 -6.06
N SER A 349 -8.07 -8.24 -6.95
CA SER A 349 -9.51 -8.34 -6.71
C SER A 349 -9.84 -9.21 -5.50
N VAL A 350 -9.15 -10.35 -5.34
CA VAL A 350 -9.33 -11.26 -4.19
C VAL A 350 -8.91 -10.58 -2.89
N LEU A 351 -7.74 -9.95 -2.85
CA LEU A 351 -7.22 -9.27 -1.66
C LEU A 351 -8.11 -8.11 -1.20
N HIS A 352 -8.83 -7.48 -2.13
CA HIS A 352 -9.74 -6.37 -1.84
C HIS A 352 -11.22 -6.77 -1.79
N ASN A 353 -11.56 -8.05 -1.85
CA ASN A 353 -12.93 -8.55 -1.90
C ASN A 353 -13.76 -7.88 -3.01
N ARG A 354 -13.23 -7.87 -4.24
CA ARG A 354 -13.89 -7.28 -5.41
C ARG A 354 -14.23 -8.33 -6.44
N SER A 355 -15.28 -8.07 -7.21
CA SER A 355 -15.81 -9.03 -8.21
C SER A 355 -14.97 -9.14 -9.47
N ALA A 356 -14.02 -8.22 -9.70
CA ALA A 356 -13.28 -8.07 -10.96
C ALA A 356 -14.16 -7.79 -12.22
N LEU A 357 -15.42 -7.43 -12.00
CA LEU A 357 -16.33 -7.02 -13.09
C LEU A 357 -16.08 -5.58 -13.51
N ALA A 358 -16.49 -5.22 -14.74
CA ALA A 358 -16.43 -3.84 -15.20
C ALA A 358 -17.26 -2.92 -14.30
N LEU A 359 -16.69 -1.77 -13.90
CA LEU A 359 -17.38 -0.80 -13.04
C LEU A 359 -18.64 -0.21 -13.67
N SER A 360 -18.71 -0.17 -15.02
CA SER A 360 -19.90 0.23 -15.77
C SER A 360 -21.05 -0.77 -15.69
N GLY A 361 -20.83 -1.97 -15.16
CA GLY A 361 -21.80 -3.07 -15.14
C GLY A 361 -22.06 -3.70 -16.52
N HIS A 362 -21.40 -3.23 -17.57
CA HIS A 362 -21.55 -3.76 -18.92
C HIS A 362 -20.30 -4.54 -19.32
N PHE A 363 -20.48 -5.76 -19.79
CA PHE A 363 -19.44 -6.46 -20.52
C PHE A 363 -19.30 -5.78 -21.91
N ILE A 364 -18.09 -5.35 -22.24
CA ILE A 364 -17.81 -4.69 -23.54
C ILE A 364 -17.96 -5.69 -24.71
N ASN A 365 -18.04 -6.99 -24.45
CA ASN A 365 -18.11 -8.03 -25.48
C ASN A 365 -19.36 -8.90 -25.37
N SER A 366 -20.46 -8.40 -25.93
CA SER A 366 -21.52 -9.27 -26.46
C SER A 366 -21.31 -9.62 -27.95
N GLN A 367 -20.12 -9.39 -28.51
CA GLN A 367 -19.79 -9.68 -29.92
C GLN A 367 -18.37 -10.24 -30.06
N VAL A 368 -18.13 -11.43 -29.48
CA VAL A 368 -17.12 -12.35 -30.03
C VAL A 368 -17.77 -13.71 -30.05
N SER A 369 -18.44 -13.99 -31.15
CA SER A 369 -18.84 -15.32 -31.58
C SER A 369 -17.70 -15.98 -32.32
#